data_5a020a22b07c55dc371dae41ba39294a
#
_entry.id   5a020a22b07c55dc371dae41ba39294a
#
_cell.length_a   1.000
_cell.length_b   1.000
_cell.length_c   1.000
_cell.angle_alpha   90.00
_cell.angle_beta   90.00
_cell.angle_gamma   90.00
#
_symmetry.space_group_name_H-M   'P 1'
#
loop_
_entity.id
_entity.type
_entity.pdbx_description
1 polymer ?
#
loop_
_entity_poly.entity_id
_entity_poly.type
_entity_poly.pdbx_seq_one_letter_code
_entity_poly.pdbx_strand_id
1 'polypeptide(L)'
;MKQFLSSVACAAALAVPAFAAEPLNGAQFEAYVTGKTLYFGQNGQAYGVEEYLDDRRVRWSFLDGQCKDGVWYEDEGMICFVYEDNPTPQCWSFFKEANGLRAIFENDPNATTLYEAQQNDEPMMCLGPEIGV
;
A
#
# COMPACT_ATOMS: atom_id res chain seq x y z
N MET A 1 0.13 -42.13 -58.05
CA MET A 1 0.19 -42.06 -56.58
C MET A 1 0.76 -40.70 -56.17
N LYS A 2 -0.07 -39.84 -55.68
CA LYS A 2 0.35 -38.52 -55.17
C LYS A 2 0.52 -38.61 -53.64
N GLN A 3 1.76 -38.48 -53.17
CA GLN A 3 2.03 -38.39 -51.75
C GLN A 3 1.83 -36.94 -51.32
N PHE A 4 0.89 -36.71 -50.43
CA PHE A 4 0.73 -35.41 -49.74
C PHE A 4 1.62 -35.43 -48.51
N LEU A 5 2.66 -34.63 -48.56
CA LEU A 5 3.48 -34.32 -47.37
C LEU A 5 2.74 -33.25 -46.55
N SER A 6 2.14 -33.67 -45.45
CA SER A 6 1.59 -32.75 -44.44
C SER A 6 2.71 -32.21 -43.61
N SER A 7 3.05 -30.95 -43.81
CA SER A 7 3.95 -30.22 -42.94
C SER A 7 3.23 -29.78 -41.67
N VAL A 8 3.55 -30.43 -40.56
CA VAL A 8 3.08 -29.98 -39.23
C VAL A 8 3.97 -28.84 -38.78
N ALA A 9 3.43 -27.62 -38.80
CA ALA A 9 4.09 -26.47 -38.25
C ALA A 9 3.91 -26.51 -36.71
N CYS A 10 5.01 -26.81 -35.99
CA CYS A 10 5.05 -26.72 -34.53
C CYS A 10 5.21 -25.23 -34.16
N ALA A 11 4.13 -24.59 -33.73
CA ALA A 11 4.17 -23.26 -33.15
C ALA A 11 4.74 -23.38 -31.72
N ALA A 12 6.00 -22.99 -31.54
CA ALA A 12 6.58 -22.88 -30.22
C ALA A 12 6.00 -21.63 -29.54
N ALA A 13 5.11 -21.82 -28.58
CA ALA A 13 4.65 -20.75 -27.72
C ALA A 13 5.80 -20.35 -26.79
N LEU A 14 6.34 -19.14 -27.00
CA LEU A 14 7.31 -18.54 -26.10
C LEU A 14 6.56 -18.15 -24.82
N ALA A 15 6.74 -18.93 -23.76
CA ALA A 15 6.27 -18.58 -22.44
C ALA A 15 7.14 -17.42 -21.93
N VAL A 16 6.53 -16.22 -21.79
CA VAL A 16 7.17 -15.08 -21.14
C VAL A 16 7.17 -15.37 -19.64
N PRO A 17 8.34 -15.36 -18.94
CA PRO A 17 8.35 -15.56 -17.50
C PRO A 17 7.55 -14.45 -16.83
N ALA A 18 6.56 -14.83 -16.01
CA ALA A 18 5.85 -13.89 -15.17
C ALA A 18 6.76 -13.51 -14.00
N PHE A 19 7.20 -12.25 -13.96
CA PHE A 19 7.91 -11.71 -12.79
C PHE A 19 6.88 -11.42 -11.70
N ALA A 20 7.16 -11.87 -10.46
CA ALA A 20 6.40 -11.45 -9.30
C ALA A 20 6.55 -9.93 -9.14
N ALA A 21 5.46 -9.23 -8.82
CA ALA A 21 5.51 -7.80 -8.54
C ALA A 21 6.43 -7.54 -7.34
N GLU A 22 7.32 -6.56 -7.47
CA GLU A 22 8.17 -6.13 -6.37
C GLU A 22 7.45 -5.05 -5.56
N PRO A 23 7.67 -4.99 -4.23
CA PRO A 23 7.14 -3.92 -3.42
C PRO A 23 7.78 -2.58 -3.80
N LEU A 24 7.04 -1.50 -3.58
CA LEU A 24 7.55 -0.16 -3.77
C LEU A 24 8.69 0.12 -2.79
N ASN A 25 9.78 0.71 -3.30
CA ASN A 25 10.82 1.25 -2.43
C ASN A 25 10.39 2.59 -1.82
N GLY A 26 11.21 3.15 -0.91
CA GLY A 26 10.88 4.40 -0.23
C GLY A 26 10.66 5.57 -1.17
N ALA A 27 11.47 5.72 -2.22
CA ALA A 27 11.32 6.79 -3.19
C ALA A 27 10.04 6.66 -4.03
N GLN A 28 9.71 5.44 -4.46
CA GLN A 28 8.49 5.15 -5.22
C GLN A 28 7.25 5.37 -4.37
N PHE A 29 7.29 4.90 -3.13
CA PHE A 29 6.19 5.09 -2.17
C PHE A 29 5.97 6.58 -1.87
N GLU A 30 7.04 7.33 -1.59
CA GLU A 30 6.99 8.77 -1.35
C GLU A 30 6.36 9.53 -2.52
N ALA A 31 6.78 9.21 -3.74
CA ALA A 31 6.24 9.83 -4.95
C ALA A 31 4.73 9.55 -5.13
N TYR A 32 4.28 8.39 -4.70
CA TYR A 32 2.87 8.03 -4.81
C TYR A 32 1.99 8.68 -3.74
N VAL A 33 2.44 8.70 -2.47
CA VAL A 33 1.58 9.03 -1.34
C VAL A 33 1.63 10.49 -0.88
N THR A 34 2.76 11.20 -1.06
CA THR A 34 2.95 12.55 -0.49
C THR A 34 1.86 13.52 -0.98
N GLY A 35 1.22 14.20 -0.04
CA GLY A 35 0.13 15.13 -0.30
C GLY A 35 -1.23 14.47 -0.46
N LYS A 36 -1.32 13.16 -0.26
CA LYS A 36 -2.60 12.43 -0.38
C LYS A 36 -3.08 11.92 0.97
N THR A 37 -4.38 11.76 1.05
CA THR A 37 -5.07 11.04 2.13
C THR A 37 -5.62 9.75 1.54
N LEU A 38 -5.14 8.61 2.02
CA LEU A 38 -5.52 7.29 1.52
C LEU A 38 -6.39 6.56 2.54
N TYR A 39 -7.53 6.07 2.05
CA TYR A 39 -8.43 5.23 2.85
C TYR A 39 -8.13 3.77 2.53
N PHE A 40 -7.92 2.98 3.56
CA PHE A 40 -7.62 1.55 3.44
C PHE A 40 -8.79 0.70 3.91
N GLY A 41 -9.01 -0.39 3.20
CA GLY A 41 -10.02 -1.38 3.54
C GLY A 41 -9.42 -2.75 3.76
N GLN A 42 -10.14 -3.57 4.50
CA GLN A 42 -9.85 -4.98 4.74
C GLN A 42 -11.13 -5.78 4.60
N ASN A 43 -11.10 -6.83 3.77
CA ASN A 43 -12.26 -7.72 3.56
C ASN A 43 -13.56 -6.96 3.18
N GLY A 44 -13.42 -5.91 2.35
CA GLY A 44 -14.56 -5.09 1.91
C GLY A 44 -15.09 -4.10 2.95
N GLN A 45 -14.43 -3.96 4.09
CA GLN A 45 -14.79 -3.02 5.16
C GLN A 45 -13.73 -1.95 5.33
N ALA A 46 -14.13 -0.75 5.74
CA ALA A 46 -13.22 0.32 6.06
C ALA A 46 -12.34 -0.06 7.27
N TYR A 47 -11.04 0.14 7.13
CA TYR A 47 -10.05 -0.16 8.17
C TYR A 47 -9.49 1.09 8.80
N GLY A 48 -9.03 2.04 8.00
CA GLY A 48 -8.44 3.27 8.48
C GLY A 48 -8.09 4.23 7.36
N VAL A 49 -7.53 5.36 7.75
CA VAL A 49 -7.13 6.44 6.84
C VAL A 49 -5.77 6.99 7.25
N GLU A 50 -4.92 7.23 6.26
CA GLU A 50 -3.59 7.82 6.44
C GLU A 50 -3.46 9.08 5.60
N GLU A 51 -3.15 10.18 6.24
CA GLU A 51 -2.75 11.41 5.58
C GLU A 51 -1.23 11.45 5.48
N TYR A 52 -0.71 11.59 4.26
CA TYR A 52 0.73 11.61 3.98
C TYR A 52 1.20 13.05 3.79
N LEU A 53 1.96 13.53 4.75
CA LEU A 53 2.48 14.90 4.80
C LEU A 53 3.89 14.96 4.20
N ASP A 54 4.42 16.17 4.07
CA ASP A 54 5.81 16.38 3.67
C ASP A 54 6.79 15.80 4.70
N ASP A 55 8.03 15.55 4.27
CA ASP A 55 9.12 15.06 5.11
C ASP A 55 8.83 13.70 5.76
N ARG A 56 8.09 12.84 5.05
CA ARG A 56 7.74 11.49 5.51
C ARG A 56 6.99 11.47 6.83
N ARG A 57 6.25 12.53 7.12
CA ARG A 57 5.32 12.57 8.24
C ARG A 57 3.98 12.04 7.83
N VAL A 58 3.27 11.46 8.78
CA VAL A 58 1.95 10.88 8.57
C VAL A 58 1.02 11.20 9.72
N ARG A 59 -0.26 11.04 9.44
CA ARG A 59 -1.33 11.07 10.44
C ARG A 59 -2.29 9.93 10.14
N TRP A 60 -2.50 9.08 11.11
CA TRP A 60 -3.33 7.89 11.01
C TRP A 60 -4.58 7.97 11.86
N SER A 61 -5.67 7.40 11.38
CA SER A 61 -6.89 7.16 12.16
C SER A 61 -7.52 5.81 11.83
N PHE A 62 -8.01 5.12 12.85
CA PHE A 62 -8.87 3.94 12.69
C PHE A 62 -10.33 4.31 12.41
N LEU A 63 -10.62 5.54 11.96
CA LEU A 63 -11.96 6.06 11.65
C LEU A 63 -12.85 6.22 12.89
N ASP A 64 -12.25 6.39 14.03
CA ASP A 64 -12.90 6.65 15.32
C ASP A 64 -12.87 8.14 15.71
N GLY A 65 -12.39 9.00 14.81
CA GLY A 65 -12.20 10.43 15.03
C GLY A 65 -10.90 10.78 15.76
N GLN A 66 -10.17 9.77 16.26
CA GLN A 66 -8.87 9.97 16.90
C GLN A 66 -7.77 9.83 15.86
N CYS A 67 -6.79 10.72 15.90
CA CYS A 67 -5.63 10.70 15.02
C CYS A 67 -4.34 10.52 15.81
N LYS A 68 -3.38 9.86 15.16
CA LYS A 68 -2.04 9.66 15.65
C LYS A 68 -1.05 10.25 14.67
N ASP A 69 -0.15 11.09 15.12
CA ASP A 69 0.94 11.58 14.30
C ASP A 69 2.08 10.57 14.30
N GLY A 70 2.78 10.49 13.19
CA GLY A 70 3.90 9.59 13.03
C GLY A 70 4.82 9.99 11.90
N VAL A 71 5.81 9.15 11.69
CA VAL A 71 6.77 9.25 10.59
C VAL A 71 6.93 7.89 9.96
N TRP A 72 7.41 7.87 8.70
CA TRP A 72 7.73 6.61 8.05
C TRP A 72 9.15 6.65 7.46
N TYR A 73 9.72 5.50 7.28
CA TYR A 73 11.03 5.30 6.67
C TYR A 73 11.07 3.97 5.93
N GLU A 74 12.04 3.81 5.03
CA GLU A 74 12.28 2.53 4.36
C GLU A 74 13.30 1.71 5.13
N ASP A 75 13.02 0.44 5.31
CA ASP A 75 13.94 -0.54 5.86
C ASP A 75 13.83 -1.85 5.08
N GLU A 76 14.91 -2.24 4.41
CA GLU A 76 15.00 -3.48 3.63
C GLU A 76 13.83 -3.70 2.64
N GLY A 77 13.43 -2.63 1.96
CA GLY A 77 12.33 -2.67 0.99
C GLY A 77 10.94 -2.63 1.61
N MET A 78 10.84 -2.50 2.92
CA MET A 78 9.58 -2.28 3.64
C MET A 78 9.41 -0.81 3.97
N ILE A 79 8.18 -0.39 4.12
CA ILE A 79 7.81 0.94 4.63
C ILE A 79 7.38 0.78 6.08
N CYS A 80 8.13 1.40 6.97
CA CYS A 80 7.95 1.26 8.41
C CYS A 80 7.41 2.54 9.01
N PHE A 81 6.34 2.44 9.78
CA PHE A 81 5.67 3.57 10.45
C PHE A 81 5.91 3.52 11.94
N VAL A 82 6.23 4.67 12.51
CA VAL A 82 6.33 4.85 13.96
C VAL A 82 5.39 5.97 14.36
N TYR A 83 4.45 5.65 15.23
CA TYR A 83 3.46 6.61 15.72
C TYR A 83 3.78 7.07 17.15
N GLU A 84 3.27 8.25 17.51
CA GLU A 84 3.55 8.92 18.79
C GLU A 84 3.17 8.09 20.03
N ASP A 85 2.20 7.18 19.89
CA ASP A 85 1.70 6.33 20.99
C ASP A 85 2.34 4.94 21.03
N ASN A 86 3.17 4.60 20.04
CA ASN A 86 3.79 3.28 19.94
C ASN A 86 5.17 3.38 19.30
N PRO A 87 6.26 3.17 20.08
CA PRO A 87 7.61 3.24 19.55
C PRO A 87 8.00 2.03 18.67
N THR A 88 7.20 0.96 18.64
CA THR A 88 7.49 -0.20 17.83
C THR A 88 7.16 0.08 16.36
N PRO A 89 8.15 -0.03 15.45
CA PRO A 89 7.89 0.16 14.03
C PRO A 89 6.89 -0.86 13.48
N GLN A 90 5.94 -0.37 12.70
CA GLN A 90 4.99 -1.20 11.96
C GLN A 90 5.38 -1.18 10.50
N CYS A 91 5.90 -2.30 10.02
CA CYS A 91 6.49 -2.41 8.68
C CYS A 91 5.56 -3.13 7.71
N TRP A 92 5.44 -2.56 6.52
CA TRP A 92 4.54 -3.03 5.48
C TRP A 92 5.27 -3.13 4.14
N SER A 93 4.89 -4.12 3.35
CA SER A 93 5.22 -4.15 1.92
C SER A 93 4.06 -3.58 1.14
N PHE A 94 4.34 -2.58 0.29
CA PHE A 94 3.33 -1.94 -0.56
C PHE A 94 3.52 -2.32 -2.01
N PHE A 95 2.44 -2.74 -2.65
CA PHE A 95 2.42 -3.11 -4.06
C PHE A 95 1.47 -2.21 -4.82
N LYS A 96 1.95 -1.64 -5.93
CA LYS A 96 1.12 -0.85 -6.83
C LYS A 96 0.31 -1.78 -7.73
N GLU A 97 -1.00 -1.71 -7.63
CA GLU A 97 -1.94 -2.48 -8.44
C GLU A 97 -2.79 -1.54 -9.32
N ALA A 98 -3.65 -2.10 -10.17
CA ALA A 98 -4.49 -1.31 -11.07
C ALA A 98 -5.41 -0.32 -10.35
N ASN A 99 -5.91 -0.70 -9.17
CA ASN A 99 -6.88 0.08 -8.40
C ASN A 99 -6.26 0.81 -7.19
N GLY A 100 -4.94 0.86 -7.09
CA GLY A 100 -4.26 1.50 -5.98
C GLY A 100 -3.31 0.55 -5.24
N LEU A 101 -2.99 0.86 -4.00
CA LEU A 101 -2.03 0.10 -3.22
C LEU A 101 -2.66 -1.14 -2.55
N ARG A 102 -1.88 -2.21 -2.51
CA ARG A 102 -2.09 -3.34 -1.62
C ARG A 102 -0.96 -3.36 -0.60
N ALA A 103 -1.28 -3.47 0.66
CA ALA A 103 -0.31 -3.44 1.77
C ALA A 103 -0.37 -4.73 2.58
N ILE A 104 0.79 -5.35 2.79
CA ILE A 104 0.93 -6.54 3.62
C ILE A 104 1.69 -6.17 4.89
N PHE A 105 1.10 -6.48 6.05
CA PHE A 105 1.75 -6.23 7.34
C PHE A 105 2.86 -7.24 7.59
N GLU A 106 4.11 -6.79 7.52
CA GLU A 106 5.27 -7.68 7.58
C GLU A 106 5.67 -8.08 9.01
N ASN A 107 5.22 -7.37 10.03
CA ASN A 107 5.39 -7.82 11.42
C ASN A 107 4.63 -9.12 11.68
N ASP A 108 3.51 -9.34 10.99
CA ASP A 108 2.76 -10.58 10.93
C ASP A 108 2.04 -10.70 9.58
N PRO A 109 2.70 -11.24 8.53
CA PRO A 109 2.16 -11.26 7.17
C PRO A 109 0.84 -12.06 7.01
N ASN A 110 0.52 -12.93 7.96
CA ASN A 110 -0.71 -13.71 7.92
C ASN A 110 -1.90 -12.99 8.59
N ALA A 111 -1.65 -11.88 9.30
CA ALA A 111 -2.68 -11.20 10.07
C ALA A 111 -3.47 -10.18 9.25
N THR A 112 -2.77 -9.34 8.44
CA THR A 112 -3.42 -8.17 7.84
C THR A 112 -2.91 -7.91 6.43
N THR A 113 -3.84 -7.83 5.48
CA THR A 113 -3.63 -7.26 4.15
C THR A 113 -4.65 -6.14 3.96
N LEU A 114 -4.16 -4.96 3.60
CA LEU A 114 -5.00 -3.80 3.35
C LEU A 114 -4.99 -3.44 1.87
N TYR A 115 -6.09 -2.85 1.42
CA TYR A 115 -6.24 -2.35 0.06
C TYR A 115 -6.63 -0.89 0.10
N GLU A 116 -5.99 -0.08 -0.75
CA GLU A 116 -6.43 1.29 -0.99
C GLU A 116 -7.84 1.28 -1.58
N ALA A 117 -8.78 1.87 -0.87
CA ALA A 117 -10.18 1.93 -1.28
C ALA A 117 -10.54 3.27 -1.90
N GLN A 118 -9.92 4.36 -1.43
CA GLN A 118 -10.20 5.73 -1.86
C GLN A 118 -9.00 6.61 -1.58
N GLN A 119 -8.80 7.64 -2.41
CA GLN A 119 -7.81 8.67 -2.16
C GLN A 119 -8.38 10.06 -2.48
N ASN A 120 -7.88 11.07 -1.79
CA ASN A 120 -8.09 12.48 -2.08
C ASN A 120 -6.87 13.30 -1.63
N ASP A 121 -6.89 14.61 -1.85
CA ASP A 121 -5.84 15.54 -1.44
C ASP A 121 -6.30 16.46 -0.30
N GLU A 122 -7.39 16.11 0.36
CA GLU A 122 -7.93 16.86 1.48
C GLU A 122 -7.32 16.38 2.80
N PRO A 123 -7.09 17.29 3.76
CA PRO A 123 -6.66 16.91 5.09
C PRO A 123 -7.67 15.99 5.77
N MET A 124 -7.16 15.04 6.54
CA MET A 124 -7.99 14.16 7.36
C MET A 124 -8.62 14.95 8.50
N MET A 125 -9.91 14.69 8.75
CA MET A 125 -10.61 15.28 9.89
C MET A 125 -10.34 14.48 11.16
N CYS A 126 -9.75 15.14 12.15
CA CYS A 126 -9.48 14.57 13.46
C CYS A 126 -10.31 15.31 14.50
N LEU A 127 -10.84 14.55 15.48
CA LEU A 127 -11.28 15.16 16.72
C LEU A 127 -10.03 15.66 17.43
N GLY A 128 -9.83 16.97 17.44
CA GLY A 128 -8.73 17.59 18.16
C GLY A 128 -8.84 17.30 19.66
N PRO A 129 -7.79 17.62 20.45
CA PRO A 129 -7.96 17.67 21.87
C PRO A 129 -9.16 18.57 22.13
N GLU A 130 -10.07 18.13 23.00
CA GLU A 130 -11.20 18.96 23.39
C GLU A 130 -10.66 20.26 23.95
N ILE A 131 -10.60 21.26 23.09
CA ILE A 131 -10.43 22.61 23.56
C ILE A 131 -11.76 22.94 24.17
N GLY A 132 -11.83 22.96 25.48
CA GLY A 132 -13.00 23.43 26.17
C GLY A 132 -13.30 24.84 25.71
N VAL A 133 -14.22 24.93 24.81
CA VAL A 133 -14.88 26.18 24.46
C VAL A 133 -16.19 26.21 25.14
#